data_231d3b78beebaa9eb206914e684a962f
#
_entry.id   231d3b78beebaa9eb206914e684a962f
#
_cell.length_a   1.000
_cell.length_b   1.000
_cell.length_c   1.000
_cell.angle_alpha   90.00
_cell.angle_beta   90.00
_cell.angle_gamma   90.00
#
_symmetry.space_group_name_H-M   'P 1'
#
loop_
_entity.id
_entity.type
_entity.pdbx_description
1 polymer ?
#
loop_
_entity_poly.entity_id
_entity_poly.type
_entity_poly.pdbx_seq_one_letter_code
_entity_poly.pdbx_strand_id
1 'polypeptide(L)'
;MRETPQLKHIEQVSDGWIKKYILTYVLPDGSDYIYEAASRKGLEAYRAELARLKERSNTAIAAIDEGADDFGAAAVAAAEQAADTSGKRTADAVSIVPITRDGNLVLIREFRYPLNSWVVGLPAGLVEPGEDLAAAVDRELREETGYGLRTDIPEGAVELLPQAGHSSTGMSDESVRTVFAQVEKDEAAQPEHGELIEVFTLPLREVPRFLKQNPLPLGTRLQLVLEIFARNAK
;
A
#
# COMPACT_ATOMS: atom_id res chain seq x y z
N MET A 1 -11.47 -16.58 -24.05
CA MET A 1 -10.39 -16.03 -23.20
C MET A 1 -9.78 -14.84 -23.92
N ARG A 2 -9.70 -13.67 -23.29
CA ARG A 2 -9.08 -12.49 -23.93
C ARG A 2 -7.60 -12.75 -24.14
N GLU A 3 -7.09 -12.53 -25.35
CA GLU A 3 -5.66 -12.59 -25.59
C GLU A 3 -4.96 -11.46 -24.82
N THR A 4 -3.95 -11.82 -24.04
CA THR A 4 -3.19 -10.88 -23.20
C THR A 4 -1.72 -10.90 -23.57
N PRO A 5 -0.99 -9.78 -23.42
CA PRO A 5 0.44 -9.73 -23.64
C PRO A 5 1.18 -10.83 -22.87
N GLN A 6 2.18 -11.43 -23.50
CA GLN A 6 3.03 -12.46 -22.91
C GLN A 6 4.41 -11.89 -22.61
N LEU A 7 4.85 -12.01 -21.36
CA LEU A 7 6.18 -11.57 -20.95
C LEU A 7 7.24 -12.49 -21.60
N LYS A 8 8.08 -11.90 -22.46
CA LYS A 8 9.12 -12.59 -23.23
C LYS A 8 10.48 -12.51 -22.53
N HIS A 9 10.82 -11.34 -22.01
CA HIS A 9 12.12 -11.08 -21.42
C HIS A 9 12.05 -10.03 -20.32
N ILE A 10 12.95 -10.16 -19.33
CA ILE A 10 13.16 -9.19 -18.24
C ILE A 10 14.66 -8.92 -18.19
N GLU A 11 15.04 -7.65 -18.32
CA GLU A 11 16.39 -7.16 -18.13
C GLU A 11 16.46 -6.24 -16.90
N GLN A 12 17.36 -6.54 -15.97
CA GLN A 12 17.67 -5.65 -14.84
C GLN A 12 18.75 -4.66 -15.28
N VAL A 13 18.40 -3.37 -15.32
CA VAL A 13 19.28 -2.28 -15.82
C VAL A 13 20.09 -1.64 -14.69
N SER A 14 19.57 -1.65 -13.46
CA SER A 14 20.27 -1.10 -12.29
C SER A 14 20.11 -2.01 -11.08
N ASP A 15 20.99 -1.87 -10.09
CA ASP A 15 21.02 -2.69 -8.86
C ASP A 15 21.11 -1.83 -7.59
N GLY A 16 20.44 -0.66 -7.57
CA GLY A 16 20.27 0.16 -6.38
C GLY A 16 19.14 -0.32 -5.48
N TRP A 17 18.80 0.47 -4.47
CA TRP A 17 17.64 0.24 -3.59
C TRP A 17 16.34 0.07 -4.40
N ILE A 18 16.12 0.93 -5.38
CA ILE A 18 15.12 0.74 -6.42
C ILE A 18 15.84 0.30 -7.68
N LYS A 19 15.42 -0.82 -8.24
CA LYS A 19 15.97 -1.40 -9.45
C LYS A 19 15.12 -1.01 -10.65
N LYS A 20 15.75 -0.62 -11.73
CA LYS A 20 15.10 -0.40 -13.01
C LYS A 20 15.11 -1.69 -13.81
N TYR A 21 13.97 -2.01 -14.41
CA TYR A 21 13.76 -3.15 -15.28
C TYR A 21 13.26 -2.71 -16.65
N ILE A 22 13.71 -3.42 -17.70
CA ILE A 22 13.11 -3.39 -19.03
C ILE A 22 12.40 -4.71 -19.25
N LEU A 23 11.09 -4.62 -19.50
CA LEU A 23 10.21 -5.74 -19.75
C LEU A 23 9.88 -5.79 -21.24
N THR A 24 10.13 -6.92 -21.90
CA THR A 24 9.70 -7.13 -23.28
C THR A 24 8.51 -8.06 -23.29
N TYR A 25 7.41 -7.62 -23.86
CA TYR A 25 6.19 -8.39 -24.06
C TYR A 25 5.98 -8.69 -25.54
N VAL A 26 5.34 -9.82 -25.82
CA VAL A 26 4.73 -10.08 -27.13
C VAL A 26 3.26 -9.73 -27.02
N LEU A 27 2.80 -8.79 -27.85
CA LEU A 27 1.40 -8.40 -27.92
C LEU A 27 0.56 -9.46 -28.70
N PRO A 28 -0.78 -9.43 -28.61
CA PRO A 28 -1.63 -10.37 -29.35
C PRO A 28 -1.46 -10.35 -30.86
N ASP A 29 -1.00 -9.25 -31.44
CA ASP A 29 -0.70 -9.11 -32.87
C ASP A 29 0.70 -9.66 -33.25
N GLY A 30 1.44 -10.22 -32.28
CA GLY A 30 2.79 -10.77 -32.47
C GLY A 30 3.91 -9.74 -32.41
N SER A 31 3.62 -8.45 -32.25
CA SER A 31 4.65 -7.41 -32.12
C SER A 31 5.27 -7.38 -30.74
N ASP A 32 6.54 -6.98 -30.66
CA ASP A 32 7.22 -6.75 -29.38
C ASP A 32 6.85 -5.37 -28.81
N TYR A 33 6.62 -5.32 -27.50
CA TYR A 33 6.35 -4.09 -26.75
C TYR A 33 7.31 -4.00 -25.57
N ILE A 34 8.00 -2.86 -25.44
CA ILE A 34 8.99 -2.62 -24.40
C ILE A 34 8.37 -1.71 -23.35
N TYR A 35 8.52 -2.09 -22.08
CA TYR A 35 8.03 -1.33 -20.94
C TYR A 35 9.13 -1.15 -19.87
N GLU A 36 9.22 0.05 -19.29
CA GLU A 36 10.11 0.34 -18.18
C GLU A 36 9.38 0.24 -16.86
N ALA A 37 9.95 -0.48 -15.91
CA ALA A 37 9.38 -0.66 -14.58
C ALA A 37 10.42 -0.50 -13.47
N ALA A 38 9.94 -0.25 -12.25
CA ALA A 38 10.76 -0.18 -11.04
C ALA A 38 10.31 -1.23 -10.04
N SER A 39 11.25 -1.85 -9.33
CA SER A 39 10.97 -2.78 -8.22
C SER A 39 12.08 -2.72 -7.17
N ARG A 40 11.76 -3.03 -5.90
CA ARG A 40 12.76 -3.30 -4.87
C ARG A 40 13.29 -4.73 -4.93
N LYS A 41 12.55 -5.63 -5.56
CA LYS A 41 12.88 -7.05 -5.68
C LYS A 41 14.06 -7.25 -6.63
N GLY A 42 14.95 -8.21 -6.35
CA GLY A 42 15.95 -8.68 -7.31
C GLY A 42 15.28 -9.44 -8.46
N LEU A 43 16.04 -9.69 -9.55
CA LEU A 43 15.53 -10.23 -10.81
C LEU A 43 14.66 -11.47 -10.65
N GLU A 44 15.12 -12.48 -9.90
CA GLU A 44 14.39 -13.74 -9.74
C GLU A 44 13.10 -13.56 -8.92
N ALA A 45 13.15 -12.77 -7.85
CA ALA A 45 11.98 -12.47 -7.03
C ALA A 45 10.96 -11.63 -7.82
N TYR A 46 11.41 -10.66 -8.62
CA TYR A 46 10.55 -9.87 -9.48
C TYR A 46 9.89 -10.70 -10.57
N ARG A 47 10.64 -11.60 -11.21
CA ARG A 47 10.12 -12.57 -12.20
C ARG A 47 9.03 -13.45 -11.59
N ALA A 48 9.27 -14.00 -10.41
CA ALA A 48 8.30 -14.83 -9.69
C ALA A 48 7.03 -14.05 -9.35
N GLU A 49 7.17 -12.79 -8.91
CA GLU A 49 6.02 -11.92 -8.60
C GLU A 49 5.18 -11.61 -9.84
N LEU A 50 5.82 -11.28 -10.97
CA LEU A 50 5.09 -11.04 -12.22
C LEU A 50 4.33 -12.29 -12.70
N ALA A 51 4.92 -13.48 -12.56
CA ALA A 51 4.27 -14.75 -12.89
C ALA A 51 3.06 -14.99 -11.99
N ARG A 52 3.19 -14.79 -10.67
CA ARG A 52 2.10 -14.92 -9.68
C ARG A 52 0.95 -13.95 -9.97
N LEU A 53 1.25 -12.68 -10.24
CA LEU A 53 0.24 -11.67 -10.57
C LEU A 53 -0.51 -12.03 -11.86
N LYS A 54 0.21 -12.54 -12.87
CA LYS A 54 -0.39 -12.99 -14.14
C LYS A 54 -1.34 -14.16 -13.93
N GLU A 55 -0.92 -15.16 -13.18
CA GLU A 55 -1.76 -16.34 -12.87
C GLU A 55 -3.03 -15.94 -12.12
N ARG A 56 -2.89 -15.11 -11.09
CA ARG A 56 -4.02 -14.56 -10.34
C ARG A 56 -5.00 -13.81 -11.24
N SER A 57 -4.47 -12.95 -12.12
CA SER A 57 -5.26 -12.18 -13.07
C SER A 57 -6.03 -13.10 -14.04
N ASN A 58 -5.36 -14.12 -14.59
CA ASN A 58 -5.99 -15.06 -15.50
C ASN A 58 -7.12 -15.85 -14.82
N THR A 59 -6.91 -16.32 -13.59
CA THR A 59 -7.94 -17.02 -12.80
C THR A 59 -9.15 -16.12 -12.53
N ALA A 60 -8.90 -14.88 -12.12
CA ALA A 60 -9.98 -13.92 -11.85
C ALA A 60 -10.77 -13.58 -13.12
N ILE A 61 -10.10 -13.34 -14.25
CA ILE A 61 -10.75 -13.03 -15.53
C ILE A 61 -11.56 -14.23 -16.03
N ALA A 62 -11.05 -15.45 -15.92
CA ALA A 62 -11.78 -16.67 -16.30
C ALA A 62 -13.09 -16.82 -15.50
N ALA A 63 -13.04 -16.60 -14.18
CA ALA A 63 -14.22 -16.65 -13.32
C ALA A 63 -15.26 -15.56 -13.68
N ILE A 64 -14.83 -14.37 -14.08
CA ILE A 64 -15.71 -13.28 -14.55
C ILE A 64 -16.35 -13.64 -15.90
N ASP A 65 -15.57 -14.20 -16.85
CA ASP A 65 -16.06 -14.57 -18.20
C ASP A 65 -17.05 -15.74 -18.15
N GLU A 66 -16.99 -16.61 -17.13
CA GLU A 66 -17.93 -17.73 -16.91
C GLU A 66 -19.28 -17.31 -16.31
N GLY A 67 -19.51 -15.99 -16.12
CA GLY A 67 -20.80 -15.45 -15.72
C GLY A 67 -21.11 -15.63 -14.23
N ALA A 68 -20.09 -15.58 -13.39
CA ALA A 68 -20.27 -15.43 -11.96
C ALA A 68 -20.98 -14.09 -11.70
N ASP A 69 -22.29 -14.13 -11.52
CA ASP A 69 -23.15 -12.97 -11.19
C ASP A 69 -22.78 -12.32 -9.85
N ASP A 70 -21.84 -12.92 -9.13
CA ASP A 70 -21.35 -12.44 -7.85
C ASP A 70 -19.86 -12.14 -7.92
N PHE A 71 -19.54 -10.89 -8.21
CA PHE A 71 -18.17 -10.34 -8.09
C PHE A 71 -17.53 -10.67 -6.72
N GLY A 72 -18.36 -10.97 -5.70
CA GLY A 72 -17.91 -11.29 -4.36
C GLY A 72 -17.35 -12.72 -4.24
N ALA A 73 -18.07 -13.75 -4.64
CA ALA A 73 -17.69 -15.13 -4.32
C ALA A 73 -16.47 -15.62 -5.12
N ALA A 74 -16.40 -15.33 -6.43
CA ALA A 74 -15.25 -15.73 -7.26
C ALA A 74 -13.99 -14.90 -6.93
N ALA A 75 -14.16 -13.62 -6.61
CA ALA A 75 -13.05 -12.76 -6.21
C ALA A 75 -12.54 -13.11 -4.80
N VAL A 76 -13.43 -13.47 -3.88
CA VAL A 76 -13.07 -13.94 -2.53
C VAL A 76 -12.36 -15.30 -2.63
N ALA A 77 -12.88 -16.27 -3.40
CA ALA A 77 -12.24 -17.56 -3.59
C ALA A 77 -10.87 -17.44 -4.27
N ALA A 78 -10.72 -16.56 -5.27
CA ALA A 78 -9.43 -16.27 -5.90
C ALA A 78 -8.48 -15.52 -4.96
N ALA A 79 -8.99 -14.65 -4.11
CA ALA A 79 -8.20 -13.96 -3.10
C ALA A 79 -7.77 -14.88 -1.96
N GLU A 80 -8.62 -15.81 -1.55
CA GLU A 80 -8.32 -16.83 -0.53
C GLU A 80 -7.32 -17.87 -1.04
N GLN A 81 -7.43 -18.29 -2.31
CA GLN A 81 -6.44 -19.18 -2.95
C GLN A 81 -5.11 -18.49 -3.23
N ALA A 82 -5.12 -17.17 -3.43
CA ALA A 82 -3.91 -16.37 -3.62
C ALA A 82 -3.36 -15.81 -2.30
N ALA A 83 -4.06 -15.98 -1.19
CA ALA A 83 -3.49 -15.77 0.13
C ALA A 83 -2.30 -16.71 0.26
N ASP A 84 -1.13 -16.14 0.43
CA ASP A 84 0.12 -16.86 0.61
C ASP A 84 -0.10 -17.97 1.66
N THR A 85 0.03 -19.22 1.25
CA THR A 85 -0.06 -20.38 2.13
C THR A 85 1.00 -20.38 3.24
N SER A 86 1.98 -19.47 3.18
CA SER A 86 2.95 -19.20 4.24
C SER A 86 2.38 -18.30 5.36
N GLY A 87 1.22 -17.66 5.15
CA GLY A 87 0.51 -16.86 6.17
C GLY A 87 1.20 -15.59 6.66
N LYS A 88 2.30 -15.17 6.04
CA LYS A 88 3.19 -14.17 6.66
C LYS A 88 3.44 -12.88 5.88
N ARG A 89 3.11 -12.78 4.59
CA ARG A 89 3.37 -11.54 3.84
C ARG A 89 2.34 -11.30 2.75
N THR A 90 1.35 -10.46 3.04
CA THR A 90 0.29 -10.12 2.08
C THR A 90 0.49 -8.77 1.40
N ALA A 91 1.54 -8.02 1.74
CA ALA A 91 1.91 -6.73 1.14
C ALA A 91 3.39 -6.41 1.36
N ASP A 92 3.97 -5.55 0.51
CA ASP A 92 5.35 -5.08 0.67
C ASP A 92 5.45 -3.98 1.74
N ALA A 93 4.34 -3.26 1.99
CA ALA A 93 4.27 -2.16 2.95
C ALA A 93 2.88 -2.05 3.58
N VAL A 94 2.81 -1.31 4.70
CA VAL A 94 1.57 -0.85 5.32
C VAL A 94 1.43 0.66 5.17
N SER A 95 0.18 1.14 5.05
CA SER A 95 -0.16 2.57 5.16
C SER A 95 -1.31 2.69 6.15
N ILE A 96 -1.09 3.42 7.22
CA ILE A 96 -1.90 3.35 8.42
C ILE A 96 -2.79 4.60 8.52
N VAL A 97 -4.07 4.41 8.79
CA VAL A 97 -5.04 5.46 9.11
C VAL A 97 -5.27 5.43 10.62
N PRO A 98 -4.43 6.13 11.41
CA PRO A 98 -4.50 6.05 12.87
C PRO A 98 -5.54 7.03 13.40
N ILE A 99 -6.45 6.52 14.23
CA ILE A 99 -7.52 7.30 14.83
C ILE A 99 -7.42 7.19 16.35
N THR A 100 -7.32 8.33 17.03
CA THR A 100 -7.32 8.39 18.51
C THR A 100 -8.72 8.20 19.06
N ARG A 101 -8.82 7.87 20.37
CA ARG A 101 -10.08 7.75 21.10
C ARG A 101 -10.98 8.98 20.95
N ASP A 102 -10.38 10.17 20.87
CA ASP A 102 -11.08 11.46 20.77
C ASP A 102 -11.46 11.82 19.32
N GLY A 103 -11.29 10.89 18.36
CA GLY A 103 -11.65 11.09 16.97
C GLY A 103 -10.71 12.03 16.22
N ASN A 104 -9.42 11.97 16.50
CA ASN A 104 -8.40 12.68 15.74
C ASN A 104 -7.61 11.71 14.88
N LEU A 105 -7.35 12.09 13.62
CA LEU A 105 -6.36 11.42 12.78
C LEU A 105 -4.96 11.80 13.23
N VAL A 106 -4.05 10.85 13.34
CA VAL A 106 -2.61 11.09 13.53
C VAL A 106 -1.97 11.10 12.15
N LEU A 107 -1.41 12.24 11.76
CA LEU A 107 -0.82 12.45 10.45
C LEU A 107 0.63 12.89 10.59
N ILE A 108 1.39 12.72 9.52
CA ILE A 108 2.77 13.16 9.43
C ILE A 108 2.96 14.22 8.35
N ARG A 109 3.91 15.15 8.58
CA ARG A 109 4.58 15.90 7.53
C ARG A 109 5.95 15.28 7.38
N GLU A 110 6.26 14.82 6.21
CA GLU A 110 7.53 14.15 5.91
C GLU A 110 8.21 14.83 4.73
N PHE A 111 9.53 15.00 4.80
CA PHE A 111 10.31 15.47 3.67
C PHE A 111 10.54 14.33 2.68
N ARG A 112 9.83 14.38 1.56
CA ARG A 112 9.95 13.40 0.47
C ARG A 112 11.04 13.80 -0.50
N TYR A 113 12.19 13.12 -0.45
CA TYR A 113 13.36 13.39 -1.29
C TYR A 113 13.06 13.40 -2.80
N PRO A 114 12.23 12.47 -3.36
CA PRO A 114 11.90 12.50 -4.78
C PRO A 114 11.11 13.74 -5.21
N LEU A 115 10.44 14.41 -4.28
CA LEU A 115 9.67 15.63 -4.52
C LEU A 115 10.45 16.89 -4.09
N ASN A 116 11.57 16.71 -3.38
CA ASN A 116 12.32 17.78 -2.74
C ASN A 116 11.41 18.73 -1.95
N SER A 117 10.45 18.18 -1.22
CA SER A 117 9.39 18.95 -0.56
C SER A 117 8.81 18.21 0.64
N TRP A 118 8.27 18.98 1.58
CA TRP A 118 7.41 18.46 2.64
C TRP A 118 6.07 18.04 2.07
N VAL A 119 5.60 16.87 2.48
CA VAL A 119 4.34 16.26 2.05
C VAL A 119 3.56 15.85 3.29
N VAL A 120 2.26 16.05 3.29
CA VAL A 120 1.41 15.47 4.33
C VAL A 120 1.00 14.06 3.92
N GLY A 121 1.24 13.12 4.82
CA GLY A 121 1.02 11.69 4.59
C GLY A 121 0.35 10.98 5.76
N LEU A 122 0.02 9.73 5.50
CA LEU A 122 -0.28 8.73 6.52
C LEU A 122 1.05 8.10 6.97
N PRO A 123 1.20 7.70 8.24
CA PRO A 123 2.29 6.83 8.65
C PRO A 123 2.32 5.57 7.78
N ALA A 124 3.49 5.17 7.34
CA ALA A 124 3.63 4.06 6.39
C ALA A 124 5.06 3.53 6.33
N GLY A 125 5.23 2.23 6.32
CA GLY A 125 6.55 1.63 6.16
C GLY A 125 6.53 0.23 5.59
N LEU A 126 7.71 -0.33 5.39
CA LEU A 126 7.89 -1.65 4.81
C LEU A 126 7.62 -2.74 5.84
N VAL A 127 7.00 -3.82 5.38
CA VAL A 127 6.86 -5.04 6.18
C VAL A 127 8.17 -5.81 6.11
N GLU A 128 8.79 -6.08 7.26
CA GLU A 128 10.04 -6.80 7.34
C GLU A 128 9.88 -8.30 6.98
N PRO A 129 10.96 -8.97 6.53
CA PRO A 129 10.92 -10.41 6.25
C PRO A 129 10.50 -11.22 7.47
N GLY A 130 9.36 -11.89 7.38
CA GLY A 130 8.83 -12.74 8.47
C GLY A 130 7.98 -11.99 9.51
N GLU A 131 7.84 -10.69 9.40
CA GLU A 131 6.96 -9.85 10.21
C GLU A 131 5.50 -10.04 9.77
N ASP A 132 4.58 -10.07 10.74
CA ASP A 132 3.16 -9.98 10.43
C ASP A 132 2.70 -8.53 10.29
N LEU A 133 1.55 -8.33 9.62
CA LEU A 133 1.08 -6.98 9.33
C LEU A 133 0.70 -6.16 10.57
N ALA A 134 0.21 -6.79 11.63
CA ALA A 134 -0.16 -6.06 12.84
C ALA A 134 1.09 -5.62 13.62
N ALA A 135 2.13 -6.44 13.62
CA ALA A 135 3.44 -6.07 14.18
C ALA A 135 4.06 -4.91 13.40
N ALA A 136 4.07 -4.97 12.07
CA ALA A 136 4.54 -3.88 11.22
C ALA A 136 3.77 -2.57 11.48
N VAL A 137 2.45 -2.64 11.63
CA VAL A 137 1.61 -1.48 11.95
C VAL A 137 1.99 -0.86 13.30
N ASP A 138 2.15 -1.66 14.35
CA ASP A 138 2.50 -1.14 15.68
C ASP A 138 3.92 -0.57 15.71
N ARG A 139 4.88 -1.23 15.05
CA ARG A 139 6.28 -0.77 14.94
C ARG A 139 6.33 0.59 14.22
N GLU A 140 5.79 0.71 13.02
CA GLU A 140 5.81 1.94 12.22
C GLU A 140 5.08 3.11 12.93
N LEU A 141 3.95 2.82 13.60
CA LEU A 141 3.26 3.83 14.41
C LEU A 141 4.16 4.39 15.51
N ARG A 142 4.88 3.54 16.23
CA ARG A 142 5.78 3.96 17.31
C ARG A 142 6.96 4.74 16.78
N GLU A 143 7.62 4.22 15.75
CA GLU A 143 8.81 4.82 15.15
C GLU A 143 8.51 6.19 14.54
N GLU A 144 7.53 6.29 13.68
CA GLU A 144 7.22 7.55 12.98
C GLU A 144 6.42 8.54 13.82
N THR A 145 5.56 8.07 14.73
CA THR A 145 4.58 8.95 15.38
C THR A 145 4.64 8.97 16.90
N GLY A 146 5.22 7.94 17.53
CA GLY A 146 5.16 7.74 18.97
C GLY A 146 3.75 7.41 19.49
N TYR A 147 2.86 6.94 18.61
CA TYR A 147 1.58 6.33 18.97
C TYR A 147 1.71 4.81 18.85
N GLY A 148 1.03 4.08 19.74
CA GLY A 148 0.90 2.63 19.67
C GLY A 148 -0.54 2.21 19.48
N LEU A 149 -0.76 0.95 19.19
CA LEU A 149 -2.10 0.37 19.15
C LEU A 149 -2.74 0.39 20.54
N ARG A 150 -4.03 0.67 20.60
CA ARG A 150 -4.79 0.64 21.86
C ARG A 150 -4.81 -0.75 22.45
N THR A 151 -4.42 -0.85 23.71
CA THR A 151 -4.31 -2.13 24.45
C THR A 151 -5.61 -2.55 25.12
N ASP A 152 -6.55 -1.61 25.31
CA ASP A 152 -7.87 -1.88 25.91
C ASP A 152 -8.88 -2.51 24.95
N ILE A 153 -8.55 -2.57 23.63
CA ILE A 153 -9.37 -3.22 22.58
C ILE A 153 -8.51 -4.08 21.65
N PRO A 154 -7.74 -5.05 22.15
CA PRO A 154 -6.67 -5.70 21.37
C PRO A 154 -7.15 -6.34 20.07
N GLU A 155 -8.32 -6.96 20.05
CA GLU A 155 -8.88 -7.59 18.83
C GLU A 155 -9.52 -6.58 17.86
N GLY A 156 -9.80 -5.35 18.30
CA GLY A 156 -10.45 -4.31 17.49
C GLY A 156 -9.53 -3.12 17.17
N ALA A 157 -8.28 -3.17 17.59
CA ALA A 157 -7.35 -2.05 17.39
C ALA A 157 -6.91 -1.90 15.93
N VAL A 158 -6.92 -2.96 15.15
CA VAL A 158 -6.44 -2.99 13.75
C VAL A 158 -7.53 -3.57 12.85
N GLU A 159 -7.88 -2.83 11.80
CA GLU A 159 -8.73 -3.28 10.71
C GLU A 159 -7.97 -3.20 9.40
N LEU A 160 -7.67 -4.35 8.81
CA LEU A 160 -7.00 -4.45 7.53
C LEU A 160 -8.02 -4.35 6.39
N LEU A 161 -7.78 -3.52 5.39
CA LEU A 161 -8.56 -3.62 4.16
C LEU A 161 -8.34 -4.99 3.50
N PRO A 162 -9.38 -5.58 2.89
CA PRO A 162 -9.34 -6.97 2.40
C PRO A 162 -8.21 -7.28 1.43
N GLN A 163 -7.80 -6.27 0.62
CA GLN A 163 -6.77 -6.45 -0.40
C GLN A 163 -5.69 -5.38 -0.27
N ALA A 164 -4.43 -5.76 -0.54
CA ALA A 164 -3.37 -4.81 -0.78
C ALA A 164 -3.57 -4.15 -2.15
N GLY A 165 -3.45 -2.83 -2.20
CA GLY A 165 -3.41 -2.07 -3.44
C GLY A 165 -1.97 -1.84 -3.88
N HIS A 166 -1.74 -1.65 -5.18
CA HIS A 166 -0.44 -1.25 -5.69
C HIS A 166 -0.27 0.27 -5.63
N SER A 167 0.92 0.73 -5.25
CA SER A 167 1.23 2.16 -5.09
C SER A 167 1.14 2.93 -6.41
N SER A 168 1.64 2.32 -7.49
CA SER A 168 1.64 2.91 -8.83
C SER A 168 1.65 1.78 -9.87
N THR A 169 0.46 1.36 -10.32
CA THR A 169 0.28 0.22 -11.22
C THR A 169 0.94 0.40 -12.60
N GLY A 170 1.26 1.63 -12.98
CA GLY A 170 1.97 1.95 -14.23
C GLY A 170 3.48 2.10 -14.05
N MET A 171 4.05 1.87 -12.88
CA MET A 171 5.47 2.12 -12.63
C MET A 171 6.15 1.01 -11.82
N SER A 172 5.49 0.47 -10.81
CA SER A 172 6.09 -0.50 -9.89
C SER A 172 5.12 -1.60 -9.46
N ASP A 173 5.69 -2.69 -8.99
CA ASP A 173 4.97 -3.82 -8.39
C ASP A 173 4.73 -3.66 -6.88
N GLU A 174 5.13 -2.53 -6.29
CA GLU A 174 4.97 -2.31 -4.85
C GLU A 174 3.51 -2.42 -4.42
N SER A 175 3.26 -3.34 -3.51
CA SER A 175 1.95 -3.56 -2.90
C SER A 175 1.89 -2.96 -1.50
N VAL A 176 0.76 -2.29 -1.15
CA VAL A 176 0.58 -1.64 0.14
C VAL A 176 -0.76 -2.03 0.73
N ARG A 177 -0.74 -2.48 1.99
CA ARG A 177 -1.95 -2.74 2.76
C ARG A 177 -2.37 -1.47 3.49
N THR A 178 -3.56 -0.95 3.19
CA THR A 178 -4.13 0.12 3.99
C THR A 178 -4.79 -0.47 5.23
N VAL A 179 -4.58 0.20 6.36
CA VAL A 179 -4.99 -0.29 7.68
C VAL A 179 -5.65 0.84 8.46
N PHE A 180 -6.82 0.61 9.04
CA PHE A 180 -7.36 1.50 10.06
C PHE A 180 -6.90 1.02 11.43
N ALA A 181 -6.36 1.93 12.24
CA ALA A 181 -5.82 1.62 13.55
C ALA A 181 -6.39 2.54 14.62
N GLN A 182 -6.88 1.95 15.72
CA GLN A 182 -7.22 2.68 16.93
C GLN A 182 -5.95 2.83 17.76
N VAL A 183 -5.56 4.10 18.02
CA VAL A 183 -4.26 4.39 18.61
C VAL A 183 -4.36 5.25 19.87
N GLU A 184 -3.35 5.16 20.71
CA GLU A 184 -3.12 6.02 21.86
C GLU A 184 -1.68 6.53 21.90
N LYS A 185 -1.45 7.71 22.49
CA LYS A 185 -0.09 8.24 22.61
C LYS A 185 0.68 7.39 23.61
N ASP A 186 1.84 6.92 23.20
CA ASP A 186 2.70 6.05 23.99
C ASP A 186 3.98 6.80 24.40
N GLU A 187 4.86 7.03 23.45
CA GLU A 187 6.17 7.62 23.70
C GLU A 187 6.54 8.72 22.69
N ALA A 188 7.78 9.18 22.69
CA ALA A 188 8.28 10.07 21.66
C ALA A 188 8.57 9.29 20.37
N ALA A 189 8.26 9.86 19.22
CA ALA A 189 8.63 9.29 17.94
C ALA A 189 10.16 9.13 17.81
N GLN A 190 10.60 8.06 17.18
CA GLN A 190 12.01 7.74 16.94
C GLN A 190 12.21 7.36 15.47
N PRO A 191 12.02 8.31 14.53
CA PRO A 191 12.16 8.02 13.10
C PRO A 191 13.57 7.58 12.75
N GLU A 192 13.71 6.83 11.69
CA GLU A 192 14.99 6.34 11.20
C GLU A 192 15.93 7.48 10.74
N HIS A 193 17.21 7.17 10.63
CA HIS A 193 18.20 8.14 10.14
C HIS A 193 17.87 8.55 8.70
N GLY A 194 17.65 9.84 8.49
CA GLY A 194 17.29 10.42 7.19
C GLY A 194 15.78 10.63 7.02
N GLU A 195 14.96 10.16 7.93
CA GLU A 195 13.55 10.47 7.98
C GLU A 195 13.33 11.80 8.71
N LEU A 196 12.85 12.79 7.99
CA LEU A 196 12.46 14.07 8.55
C LEU A 196 10.94 14.07 8.68
N ILE A 197 10.45 13.78 9.89
CA ILE A 197 9.02 13.60 10.19
C ILE A 197 8.58 14.55 11.29
N GLU A 198 7.47 15.25 11.06
CA GLU A 198 6.73 16.03 12.05
C GLU A 198 5.34 15.43 12.23
N VAL A 199 4.99 15.06 13.46
CA VAL A 199 3.69 14.46 13.79
C VAL A 199 2.69 15.54 14.18
N PHE A 200 1.47 15.44 13.68
CA PHE A 200 0.35 16.29 14.13
C PHE A 200 -0.96 15.52 14.14
N THR A 201 -1.92 16.04 14.88
CA THR A 201 -3.28 15.47 14.93
C THR A 201 -4.27 16.39 14.21
N LEU A 202 -5.20 15.76 13.48
CA LEU A 202 -6.28 16.45 12.78
C LEU A 202 -7.64 15.91 13.29
N PRO A 203 -8.43 16.71 13.99
CA PRO A 203 -9.79 16.31 14.36
C PRO A 203 -10.62 15.97 13.11
N LEU A 204 -11.35 14.84 13.12
CA LEU A 204 -12.16 14.41 11.97
C LEU A 204 -13.13 15.51 11.50
N ARG A 205 -13.71 16.28 12.42
CA ARG A 205 -14.59 17.42 12.11
C ARG A 205 -13.90 18.56 11.36
N GLU A 206 -12.58 18.69 11.46
CA GLU A 206 -11.79 19.75 10.81
C GLU A 206 -11.26 19.31 9.42
N VAL A 207 -11.46 18.07 9.01
CA VAL A 207 -10.99 17.54 7.71
C VAL A 207 -11.49 18.38 6.54
N PRO A 208 -12.77 18.81 6.44
CA PRO A 208 -13.23 19.64 5.34
C PRO A 208 -12.52 21.00 5.26
N ARG A 209 -12.18 21.57 6.41
CA ARG A 209 -11.43 22.83 6.50
C ARG A 209 -9.96 22.61 6.10
N PHE A 210 -9.35 21.53 6.61
CA PHE A 210 -7.97 21.17 6.30
C PHE A 210 -7.76 21.00 4.79
N LEU A 211 -8.63 20.25 4.10
CA LEU A 211 -8.56 20.05 2.65
C LEU A 211 -8.59 21.37 1.85
N LYS A 212 -9.28 22.38 2.35
CA LYS A 212 -9.37 23.70 1.69
C LYS A 212 -8.18 24.62 1.99
N GLN A 213 -7.49 24.43 3.12
CA GLN A 213 -6.51 25.38 3.63
C GLN A 213 -5.07 24.83 3.63
N ASN A 214 -4.88 23.51 3.51
CA ASN A 214 -3.56 22.93 3.51
C ASN A 214 -2.77 23.36 2.25
N PRO A 215 -1.59 24.00 2.40
CA PRO A 215 -0.77 24.44 1.28
C PRO A 215 0.22 23.38 0.78
N LEU A 216 0.40 22.28 1.53
CA LEU A 216 1.40 21.26 1.21
C LEU A 216 0.80 20.18 0.28
N PRO A 217 1.62 19.55 -0.55
CA PRO A 217 1.22 18.35 -1.28
C PRO A 217 0.71 17.27 -0.33
N LEU A 218 -0.27 16.49 -0.78
CA LEU A 218 -0.82 15.34 -0.07
C LEU A 218 -0.38 14.05 -0.75
N GLY A 219 -0.08 13.02 0.05
CA GLY A 219 -0.02 11.67 -0.47
C GLY A 219 -1.41 11.23 -0.98
N THR A 220 -1.47 10.55 -2.13
CA THR A 220 -2.74 10.17 -2.80
C THR A 220 -3.67 9.36 -1.88
N ARG A 221 -3.12 8.42 -1.10
CA ARG A 221 -3.91 7.63 -0.14
C ARG A 221 -4.54 8.52 0.93
N LEU A 222 -3.75 9.42 1.52
CA LEU A 222 -4.27 10.38 2.50
C LEU A 222 -5.35 11.26 1.88
N GLN A 223 -5.15 11.79 0.68
CA GLN A 223 -6.15 12.63 0.01
C GLN A 223 -7.49 11.91 -0.12
N LEU A 224 -7.48 10.65 -0.58
CA LEU A 224 -8.70 9.84 -0.72
C LEU A 224 -9.37 9.58 0.64
N VAL A 225 -8.60 9.23 1.66
CA VAL A 225 -9.10 9.01 3.02
C VAL A 225 -9.76 10.28 3.56
N LEU A 226 -9.10 11.43 3.44
CA LEU A 226 -9.65 12.71 3.91
C LEU A 226 -10.93 13.11 3.15
N GLU A 227 -10.98 12.90 1.83
CA GLU A 227 -12.19 13.18 1.03
C GLU A 227 -13.37 12.29 1.46
N ILE A 228 -13.12 11.02 1.79
CA ILE A 228 -14.17 10.11 2.29
C ILE A 228 -14.68 10.61 3.65
N PHE A 229 -13.80 10.95 4.58
CA PHE A 229 -14.21 11.50 5.88
C PHE A 229 -14.97 12.82 5.74
N ALA A 230 -14.51 13.72 4.86
CA ALA A 230 -15.20 15.00 4.61
C ALA A 230 -16.63 14.83 4.07
N ARG A 231 -16.89 13.80 3.28
CA ARG A 231 -18.22 13.50 2.72
C ARG A 231 -19.14 12.85 3.73
N ASN A 232 -18.61 12.04 4.64
CA ASN A 232 -19.37 11.35 5.68
C ASN A 232 -19.63 12.22 6.92
N ALA A 233 -18.96 13.36 7.05
CA ALA A 233 -19.16 14.33 8.13
C ALA A 233 -20.35 15.29 7.91
N LYS A 234 -21.15 15.05 6.87
CA LYS A 234 -22.40 15.79 6.56
C LYS A 234 -23.62 15.03 7.16
#